data_4db080f75b045011af74010dacacf56e
#
_entry.id   4db080f75b045011af74010dacacf56e
#
_cell.length_a   1.000
_cell.length_b   1.000
_cell.length_c   1.000
_cell.angle_alpha   90.00
_cell.angle_beta   90.00
_cell.angle_gamma   90.00
#
_symmetry.space_group_name_H-M   'P 1'
#
loop_
_entity.id
_entity.type
_entity.pdbx_description
1 polymer ?
#
loop_
_entity_poly.entity_id
_entity_poly.type
_entity_poly.pdbx_seq_one_letter_code
_entity_poly.pdbx_strand_id
1 'polypeptide(L)'
;FSTVFHALYRAGGVSDIGSLRNVQLVRNGKNIATIDVYQFIMKGNIQDDIRLQEGDVVIVPAYDVLVKIDGKVKRPMRFEMKKDENLSTLISYAGGFEADAYTRSLRIVRQNGQEYEVNTVKDLDYSVYKMRNGDVVTAEAILNRFTNKLEIRGAVYRPGIYQLNGKLNTVRELVNEAQGLTGDAFLNRAVLYRQREDLTTEVIPVDIKAIMDGTSQNIILAKNDILYIPSIHDLEDRGDVVIHGEVAKPDSYPYADNMTLEDLIIQAGGLREAASVVRVDVSRRIRNPHSTMDNDTIGRTYTFSLKEGFVVDGTPGFVLQPYDEVYVRRSPGYQAQQNVAVEGEILFGGSYAMTSREERLSDLIRKAGGSTKNAYLRGAKLTRVATEGEKKRMEDVLRLMSRQLGEAMMDSLDIHVEDHFTVGIDLEKALANPGSMADIVLREGDVVFIPKS
;
A
#
# COMPACT_ATOMS: atom_id res chain seq x y z
N PHE A 1 -52.65 -4.64 -26.99
CA PHE A 1 -52.84 -3.32 -27.60
C PHE A 1 -51.48 -2.58 -27.51
N SER A 2 -50.76 -2.53 -28.66
CA SER A 2 -49.47 -1.88 -28.72
C SER A 2 -49.65 -0.37 -28.86
N THR A 3 -48.77 0.38 -28.21
CA THR A 3 -48.66 1.84 -28.36
C THR A 3 -47.47 2.19 -29.19
N VAL A 4 -47.27 3.49 -29.52
CA VAL A 4 -46.10 3.96 -30.25
C VAL A 4 -44.81 3.65 -29.49
N PHE A 5 -44.76 3.81 -28.16
CA PHE A 5 -43.60 3.45 -27.36
C PHE A 5 -43.30 1.96 -27.37
N HIS A 6 -44.33 1.11 -27.33
CA HIS A 6 -44.14 -0.34 -27.47
C HIS A 6 -43.55 -0.72 -28.84
N ALA A 7 -43.99 -0.03 -29.92
CA ALA A 7 -43.45 -0.26 -31.26
C ALA A 7 -41.99 0.15 -31.36
N LEU A 8 -41.63 1.34 -30.85
CA LEU A 8 -40.23 1.79 -30.78
C LEU A 8 -39.35 0.85 -29.97
N TYR A 9 -39.85 0.40 -28.81
CA TYR A 9 -39.11 -0.57 -27.96
C TYR A 9 -38.86 -1.89 -28.70
N ARG A 10 -39.89 -2.44 -29.37
CA ARG A 10 -39.77 -3.66 -30.14
C ARG A 10 -38.86 -3.53 -31.38
N ALA A 11 -38.78 -2.35 -31.95
CA ALA A 11 -37.90 -2.07 -33.07
C ALA A 11 -36.42 -1.90 -32.64
N GLY A 12 -36.12 -1.96 -31.35
CA GLY A 12 -34.77 -1.78 -30.81
C GLY A 12 -34.43 -0.30 -30.52
N GLY A 13 -35.43 0.58 -30.45
CA GLY A 13 -35.26 2.00 -30.20
C GLY A 13 -35.22 2.85 -31.48
N VAL A 14 -34.58 4.01 -31.36
CA VAL A 14 -34.37 4.97 -32.44
C VAL A 14 -32.90 4.89 -32.87
N SER A 15 -32.64 4.98 -34.18
CA SER A 15 -31.27 5.00 -34.71
C SER A 15 -30.49 6.25 -34.25
N ASP A 16 -29.18 6.25 -34.36
CA ASP A 16 -28.30 7.35 -33.95
C ASP A 16 -28.62 8.71 -34.60
N ILE A 17 -29.20 8.66 -35.81
CA ILE A 17 -29.63 9.85 -36.54
C ILE A 17 -31.11 10.16 -36.36
N GLY A 18 -31.87 9.27 -35.71
CA GLY A 18 -33.32 9.42 -35.56
C GLY A 18 -33.70 10.43 -34.48
N SER A 19 -34.76 11.20 -34.76
CA SER A 19 -35.31 12.17 -33.81
C SER A 19 -36.14 11.49 -32.72
N LEU A 20 -35.85 11.79 -31.47
CA LEU A 20 -36.67 11.46 -30.32
C LEU A 20 -37.77 12.51 -30.07
N ARG A 21 -37.67 13.64 -30.73
CA ARG A 21 -38.56 14.82 -30.52
C ARG A 21 -39.61 14.96 -31.60
N ASN A 22 -39.54 14.17 -32.70
CA ASN A 22 -40.40 14.28 -33.86
C ASN A 22 -40.79 12.90 -34.40
N VAL A 23 -41.21 11.98 -33.53
CA VAL A 23 -41.72 10.66 -33.95
C VAL A 23 -43.13 10.85 -34.48
N GLN A 24 -43.39 10.49 -35.72
CA GLN A 24 -44.65 10.71 -36.41
C GLN A 24 -45.46 9.42 -36.51
N LEU A 25 -46.74 9.50 -36.15
CA LEU A 25 -47.71 8.44 -36.39
C LEU A 25 -48.56 8.77 -37.61
N VAL A 26 -48.41 7.97 -38.66
CA VAL A 26 -49.11 8.13 -39.91
C VAL A 26 -50.19 7.07 -40.03
N ARG A 27 -51.43 7.47 -40.25
CA ARG A 27 -52.60 6.65 -40.44
C ARG A 27 -53.28 7.02 -41.74
N ASN A 28 -53.56 6.05 -42.62
CA ASN A 28 -54.14 6.27 -43.92
C ASN A 28 -53.45 7.38 -44.74
N GLY A 29 -52.12 7.45 -44.68
CA GLY A 29 -51.30 8.44 -45.39
C GLY A 29 -51.28 9.85 -44.78
N LYS A 30 -51.93 10.03 -43.61
CA LYS A 30 -51.94 11.33 -42.92
C LYS A 30 -51.23 11.24 -41.59
N ASN A 31 -50.38 12.26 -41.28
CA ASN A 31 -49.81 12.38 -39.96
C ASN A 31 -50.92 12.75 -38.95
N ILE A 32 -51.22 11.85 -38.01
CA ILE A 32 -52.25 12.04 -37.01
C ILE A 32 -51.68 12.50 -35.67
N ALA A 33 -50.40 12.28 -35.42
CA ALA A 33 -49.73 12.74 -34.21
C ALA A 33 -48.23 12.83 -34.40
N THR A 34 -47.64 13.81 -33.71
CA THR A 34 -46.19 13.94 -33.54
C THR A 34 -45.85 13.76 -32.07
N ILE A 35 -45.05 12.75 -31.78
CA ILE A 35 -44.73 12.34 -30.39
C ILE A 35 -43.34 12.85 -30.06
N ASP A 36 -43.24 13.53 -28.92
CA ASP A 36 -41.97 13.96 -28.29
C ASP A 36 -41.64 13.01 -27.14
N VAL A 37 -40.69 12.09 -27.41
CA VAL A 37 -40.30 11.08 -26.41
C VAL A 37 -39.66 11.69 -25.16
N TYR A 38 -39.11 12.92 -25.26
CA TYR A 38 -38.61 13.65 -24.10
C TYR A 38 -39.68 13.99 -23.08
N GLN A 39 -40.95 14.22 -23.52
CA GLN A 39 -42.05 14.42 -22.59
C GLN A 39 -42.25 13.19 -21.69
N PHE A 40 -42.08 12.02 -22.24
CA PHE A 40 -42.16 10.77 -21.49
C PHE A 40 -40.91 10.56 -20.60
N ILE A 41 -39.70 10.64 -21.21
CA ILE A 41 -38.43 10.32 -20.52
C ILE A 41 -38.12 11.36 -19.41
N MET A 42 -38.32 12.63 -19.70
CA MET A 42 -37.94 13.72 -18.79
C MET A 42 -39.06 14.15 -17.82
N LYS A 43 -40.31 13.97 -18.21
CA LYS A 43 -41.47 14.48 -17.45
C LYS A 43 -42.45 13.41 -17.02
N GLY A 44 -42.28 12.15 -17.46
CA GLY A 44 -43.22 11.06 -17.20
C GLY A 44 -44.60 11.24 -17.87
N ASN A 45 -44.72 12.13 -18.87
CA ASN A 45 -45.95 12.36 -19.57
C ASN A 45 -46.20 11.30 -20.63
N ILE A 46 -47.26 10.50 -20.48
CA ILE A 46 -47.67 9.44 -21.38
C ILE A 46 -48.88 9.79 -22.28
N GLN A 47 -49.35 11.04 -22.23
CA GLN A 47 -50.56 11.47 -22.98
C GLN A 47 -50.40 11.29 -24.50
N ASP A 48 -49.15 11.38 -24.99
CA ASP A 48 -48.83 11.26 -26.42
C ASP A 48 -48.56 9.79 -26.84
N ASP A 49 -48.68 8.85 -25.91
CA ASP A 49 -48.46 7.42 -26.21
C ASP A 49 -49.75 6.81 -26.79
N ILE A 50 -49.94 7.02 -28.07
CA ILE A 50 -51.14 6.66 -28.80
C ILE A 50 -51.17 5.16 -29.10
N ARG A 51 -52.34 4.57 -28.99
CA ARG A 51 -52.59 3.15 -29.40
C ARG A 51 -52.57 3.01 -30.90
N LEU A 52 -51.80 2.04 -31.35
CA LEU A 52 -51.66 1.69 -32.76
C LEU A 52 -52.87 0.92 -33.24
N GLN A 53 -53.20 1.15 -34.51
CA GLN A 53 -54.21 0.42 -35.30
C GLN A 53 -53.52 -0.32 -36.45
N GLU A 54 -54.26 -1.27 -37.05
CA GLU A 54 -53.75 -1.94 -38.22
C GLU A 54 -53.55 -0.99 -39.40
N GLY A 55 -52.40 -1.07 -40.05
CA GLY A 55 -52.00 -0.18 -41.11
C GLY A 55 -51.33 1.14 -40.71
N ASP A 56 -51.13 1.36 -39.38
CA ASP A 56 -50.38 2.51 -38.90
C ASP A 56 -48.89 2.38 -39.22
N VAL A 57 -48.26 3.50 -39.56
CA VAL A 57 -46.84 3.61 -39.83
C VAL A 57 -46.21 4.60 -38.85
N VAL A 58 -45.21 4.15 -38.11
CA VAL A 58 -44.38 5.01 -37.25
C VAL A 58 -43.14 5.46 -38.01
N ILE A 59 -43.01 6.74 -38.24
CA ILE A 59 -41.90 7.38 -38.93
C ILE A 59 -41.00 8.10 -37.95
N VAL A 60 -39.71 7.79 -37.97
CA VAL A 60 -38.69 8.47 -37.17
C VAL A 60 -37.78 9.25 -38.16
N PRO A 61 -37.99 10.55 -38.35
CA PRO A 61 -37.11 11.35 -39.18
C PRO A 61 -35.77 11.61 -38.49
N ALA A 62 -34.81 12.18 -39.24
CA ALA A 62 -33.56 12.62 -38.67
C ALA A 62 -33.75 13.79 -37.70
N TYR A 63 -32.89 13.92 -36.70
CA TYR A 63 -32.89 15.05 -35.78
C TYR A 63 -32.44 16.36 -36.50
N ASP A 64 -32.98 17.51 -36.04
CA ASP A 64 -32.55 18.80 -36.56
C ASP A 64 -31.41 19.44 -35.77
N VAL A 65 -31.48 19.41 -34.46
CA VAL A 65 -30.53 20.06 -33.55
C VAL A 65 -30.06 19.07 -32.48
N LEU A 66 -28.80 18.70 -32.55
CA LEU A 66 -28.15 17.85 -31.55
C LEU A 66 -27.04 18.67 -30.87
N VAL A 67 -27.07 18.78 -29.55
CA VAL A 67 -26.15 19.58 -28.75
C VAL A 67 -25.48 18.71 -27.74
N LYS A 68 -24.17 18.87 -27.56
CA LYS A 68 -23.42 18.20 -26.50
C LYS A 68 -23.30 19.13 -25.30
N ILE A 69 -23.56 18.64 -24.10
CA ILE A 69 -23.19 19.29 -22.84
C ILE A 69 -22.23 18.41 -22.06
N ASP A 70 -21.17 19.00 -21.54
CA ASP A 70 -20.05 18.31 -20.89
C ASP A 70 -19.57 19.06 -19.65
N GLY A 71 -18.66 18.42 -18.87
CA GLY A 71 -18.11 19.00 -17.65
C GLY A 71 -19.01 18.81 -16.44
N LYS A 72 -19.16 19.86 -15.62
CA LYS A 72 -19.81 19.81 -14.30
C LYS A 72 -21.33 19.91 -14.35
N VAL A 73 -21.94 18.98 -15.04
CA VAL A 73 -23.40 18.77 -15.06
C VAL A 73 -23.72 17.33 -14.66
N LYS A 74 -24.91 17.11 -14.12
CA LYS A 74 -25.28 15.79 -13.57
C LYS A 74 -25.41 14.68 -14.64
N ARG A 75 -25.71 15.05 -15.90
CA ARG A 75 -25.80 14.13 -17.04
C ARG A 75 -25.07 14.73 -18.24
N PRO A 76 -23.75 14.58 -18.32
CA PRO A 76 -22.99 15.01 -19.49
C PRO A 76 -23.26 14.06 -20.66
N MET A 77 -23.95 14.54 -21.65
CA MET A 77 -24.30 13.77 -22.86
C MET A 77 -24.77 14.67 -24.00
N ARG A 78 -25.22 14.07 -25.09
CA ARG A 78 -25.86 14.77 -26.20
C ARG A 78 -27.37 14.79 -25.99
N PHE A 79 -27.98 15.95 -26.24
CA PHE A 79 -29.41 16.14 -26.18
C PHE A 79 -29.95 16.69 -27.51
N GLU A 80 -31.04 16.14 -27.95
CA GLU A 80 -31.79 16.72 -29.08
C GLU A 80 -32.61 17.91 -28.60
N MET A 81 -32.40 19.05 -29.24
CA MET A 81 -33.07 20.30 -28.93
C MET A 81 -34.08 20.70 -30.01
N LYS A 82 -35.13 21.40 -29.63
CA LYS A 82 -36.01 22.09 -30.59
C LYS A 82 -35.43 23.46 -30.92
N LYS A 83 -35.77 24.01 -32.07
CA LYS A 83 -35.25 25.30 -32.57
C LYS A 83 -35.57 26.50 -31.66
N ASP A 84 -36.60 26.41 -30.86
CA ASP A 84 -37.04 27.42 -29.91
C ASP A 84 -36.44 27.23 -28.51
N GLU A 85 -35.85 26.10 -28.21
CA GLU A 85 -35.24 25.82 -26.92
C GLU A 85 -33.90 26.53 -26.74
N ASN A 86 -33.58 26.81 -25.47
CA ASN A 86 -32.44 27.62 -25.08
C ASN A 86 -31.50 26.88 -24.16
N LEU A 87 -30.40 27.52 -23.77
CA LEU A 87 -29.38 26.95 -22.91
C LEU A 87 -29.92 26.52 -21.53
N SER A 88 -30.87 27.27 -20.97
CA SER A 88 -31.52 26.89 -19.70
C SER A 88 -32.29 25.59 -19.81
N THR A 89 -32.95 25.34 -20.94
CA THR A 89 -33.61 24.06 -21.24
C THR A 89 -32.60 22.92 -21.32
N LEU A 90 -31.45 23.10 -21.99
CA LEU A 90 -30.39 22.14 -22.07
C LEU A 90 -29.83 21.77 -20.68
N ILE A 91 -29.58 22.76 -19.83
CA ILE A 91 -29.16 22.57 -18.44
C ILE A 91 -30.19 21.73 -17.68
N SER A 92 -31.47 21.99 -17.88
CA SER A 92 -32.55 21.20 -17.27
C SER A 92 -32.52 19.76 -17.72
N TYR A 93 -32.30 19.48 -19.01
CA TYR A 93 -32.16 18.10 -19.53
C TYR A 93 -30.94 17.38 -18.97
N ALA A 94 -29.86 18.12 -18.79
CA ALA A 94 -28.65 17.60 -18.12
C ALA A 94 -28.83 17.37 -16.59
N GLY A 95 -30.03 17.65 -16.05
CA GLY A 95 -30.33 17.46 -14.61
C GLY A 95 -29.78 18.56 -13.72
N GLY A 96 -29.32 19.68 -14.30
CA GLY A 96 -28.67 20.77 -13.59
C GLY A 96 -27.17 20.57 -13.39
N PHE A 97 -26.59 21.45 -12.61
CA PHE A 97 -25.16 21.45 -12.30
C PHE A 97 -24.78 20.52 -11.15
N GLU A 98 -23.53 20.04 -11.16
CA GLU A 98 -22.90 19.47 -9.97
C GLU A 98 -22.61 20.55 -8.92
N ALA A 99 -22.37 20.14 -7.68
CA ALA A 99 -22.18 21.07 -6.55
C ALA A 99 -20.96 21.99 -6.70
N ASP A 100 -19.92 21.51 -7.38
CA ASP A 100 -18.67 22.23 -7.64
C ASP A 100 -18.61 22.88 -9.04
N ALA A 101 -19.74 23.01 -9.71
CA ALA A 101 -19.82 23.66 -11.00
C ALA A 101 -19.68 25.19 -10.89
N TYR A 102 -18.95 25.80 -11.81
CA TYR A 102 -18.94 27.25 -12.00
C TYR A 102 -20.14 27.66 -12.83
N THR A 103 -21.19 28.14 -12.16
CA THR A 103 -22.50 28.41 -12.76
C THR A 103 -22.65 29.83 -13.33
N ARG A 104 -21.67 30.71 -13.18
CA ARG A 104 -21.75 32.12 -13.63
C ARG A 104 -21.65 32.32 -15.13
N SER A 105 -21.00 31.39 -15.80
CA SER A 105 -20.92 31.37 -17.25
C SER A 105 -20.64 29.96 -17.78
N LEU A 106 -21.11 29.71 -18.99
CA LEU A 106 -20.81 28.50 -19.75
C LEU A 106 -20.06 28.85 -21.03
N ARG A 107 -19.14 28.01 -21.42
CA ARG A 107 -18.43 28.13 -22.70
C ARG A 107 -19.11 27.24 -23.72
N ILE A 108 -19.38 27.80 -24.88
CA ILE A 108 -20.05 27.14 -26.00
C ILE A 108 -19.11 27.22 -27.20
N VAL A 109 -18.75 26.10 -27.74
CA VAL A 109 -18.06 26.01 -29.03
C VAL A 109 -19.09 25.72 -30.10
N ARG A 110 -19.18 26.59 -31.09
CA ARG A 110 -20.15 26.57 -32.18
C ARG A 110 -19.44 26.55 -33.52
N GLN A 111 -20.02 25.90 -34.49
CA GLN A 111 -19.55 25.92 -35.87
C GLN A 111 -20.29 26.96 -36.66
N ASN A 112 -19.60 27.82 -37.40
CA ASN A 112 -20.20 28.84 -38.25
C ASN A 112 -20.24 28.46 -39.74
N GLY A 113 -19.85 27.22 -40.05
CA GLY A 113 -19.78 26.71 -41.45
C GLY A 113 -18.41 26.82 -42.10
N GLN A 114 -17.46 27.55 -41.51
CA GLN A 114 -16.07 27.67 -41.93
C GLN A 114 -15.09 27.41 -40.81
N GLU A 115 -15.39 27.91 -39.61
CA GLU A 115 -14.50 27.86 -38.45
C GLU A 115 -15.32 27.56 -37.19
N TYR A 116 -14.58 27.36 -36.09
CA TYR A 116 -15.18 27.30 -34.77
C TYR A 116 -15.24 28.67 -34.12
N GLU A 117 -16.34 28.96 -33.49
CA GLU A 117 -16.60 30.17 -32.70
C GLU A 117 -16.77 29.81 -31.24
N VAL A 118 -16.13 30.55 -30.35
CA VAL A 118 -16.28 30.39 -28.90
C VAL A 118 -17.18 31.47 -28.35
N ASN A 119 -18.24 31.07 -27.69
CA ASN A 119 -19.18 31.97 -27.01
C ASN A 119 -19.13 31.72 -25.50
N THR A 120 -18.96 32.79 -24.73
CA THR A 120 -19.07 32.71 -23.26
C THR A 120 -20.41 33.34 -22.87
N VAL A 121 -21.33 32.49 -22.44
CA VAL A 121 -22.69 32.90 -22.07
C VAL A 121 -22.79 33.05 -20.56
N LYS A 122 -23.25 34.17 -20.07
CA LYS A 122 -23.43 34.43 -18.64
C LYS A 122 -24.75 33.84 -18.14
N ASP A 123 -24.83 33.60 -16.85
CA ASP A 123 -26.01 33.02 -16.19
C ASP A 123 -27.31 33.79 -16.46
N LEU A 124 -27.24 35.10 -16.55
CA LEU A 124 -28.40 35.99 -16.89
C LEU A 124 -28.97 35.74 -18.30
N ASP A 125 -28.13 35.21 -19.21
CA ASP A 125 -28.47 35.04 -20.61
C ASP A 125 -28.86 33.59 -20.95
N TYR A 126 -28.81 32.65 -20.02
CA TYR A 126 -29.11 31.24 -20.26
C TYR A 126 -30.51 31.01 -20.82
N SER A 127 -31.49 31.79 -20.39
CA SER A 127 -32.88 31.67 -20.82
C SER A 127 -33.17 32.25 -22.20
N VAL A 128 -32.27 33.06 -22.72
CA VAL A 128 -32.46 33.72 -24.04
C VAL A 128 -31.50 33.16 -25.12
N TYR A 129 -30.41 32.52 -24.70
CA TYR A 129 -29.42 31.98 -25.63
C TYR A 129 -29.94 30.74 -26.35
N LYS A 130 -30.17 30.85 -27.65
CA LYS A 130 -30.67 29.74 -28.50
C LYS A 130 -29.58 28.79 -28.87
N MET A 131 -29.85 27.47 -28.72
CA MET A 131 -28.96 26.41 -29.11
C MET A 131 -29.01 26.14 -30.61
N ARG A 132 -27.88 25.74 -31.18
CA ARG A 132 -27.76 25.36 -32.60
C ARG A 132 -27.17 23.93 -32.74
N ASN A 133 -27.47 23.31 -33.88
CA ASN A 133 -26.93 21.98 -34.14
C ASN A 133 -25.40 21.99 -34.11
N GLY A 134 -24.82 21.01 -33.39
CA GLY A 134 -23.39 20.86 -33.25
C GLY A 134 -22.76 21.69 -32.13
N ASP A 135 -23.53 22.49 -31.38
CA ASP A 135 -23.01 23.21 -30.21
C ASP A 135 -22.44 22.25 -29.17
N VAL A 136 -21.28 22.58 -28.63
CA VAL A 136 -20.64 21.88 -27.51
C VAL A 136 -20.57 22.85 -26.33
N VAL A 137 -21.33 22.54 -25.29
CA VAL A 137 -21.40 23.32 -24.04
C VAL A 137 -20.52 22.71 -23.00
N THR A 138 -19.69 23.50 -22.34
CA THR A 138 -18.81 23.04 -21.27
C THR A 138 -19.13 23.83 -19.99
N ALA A 139 -19.49 23.09 -18.94
CA ALA A 139 -19.62 23.61 -17.58
C ALA A 139 -18.30 23.34 -16.82
N GLU A 140 -17.59 24.39 -16.45
CA GLU A 140 -16.34 24.29 -15.73
C GLU A 140 -16.57 24.10 -14.23
N ALA A 141 -15.54 23.60 -13.53
CA ALA A 141 -15.54 23.57 -12.09
C ALA A 141 -15.22 24.95 -11.49
N ILE A 142 -15.66 25.20 -10.25
CA ILE A 142 -15.17 26.34 -9.47
C ILE A 142 -13.65 26.21 -9.28
N LEU A 143 -12.98 27.32 -9.06
CA LEU A 143 -11.54 27.33 -8.83
C LEU A 143 -11.19 26.52 -7.57
N ASN A 144 -10.20 25.66 -7.68
CA ASN A 144 -9.70 24.88 -6.53
C ASN A 144 -8.86 25.78 -5.61
N ARG A 145 -9.51 26.72 -4.97
CA ARG A 145 -8.90 27.63 -3.99
C ARG A 145 -9.93 28.08 -2.95
N PHE A 146 -9.44 28.38 -1.76
CA PHE A 146 -10.26 28.90 -0.68
C PHE A 146 -10.28 30.43 -0.71
N THR A 147 -11.36 31.03 -0.30
CA THR A 147 -11.50 32.49 -0.19
C THR A 147 -10.91 33.04 1.11
N ASN A 148 -10.89 32.24 2.17
CA ASN A 148 -10.60 32.65 3.54
C ASN A 148 -9.91 31.55 4.36
N LYS A 149 -9.07 30.75 3.73
CA LYS A 149 -8.36 29.65 4.39
C LYS A 149 -7.20 30.17 5.23
N LEU A 150 -7.08 29.66 6.45
CA LEU A 150 -5.87 29.59 7.26
C LEU A 150 -5.54 28.12 7.52
N GLU A 151 -4.30 27.83 7.78
CA GLU A 151 -3.89 26.49 8.15
C GLU A 151 -2.88 26.55 9.31
N ILE A 152 -3.03 25.64 10.27
CA ILE A 152 -2.07 25.45 11.37
C ILE A 152 -1.62 24.01 11.40
N ARG A 153 -0.31 23.80 11.51
CA ARG A 153 0.36 22.48 11.50
C ARG A 153 1.31 22.33 12.67
N GLY A 154 1.61 21.08 13.01
CA GLY A 154 2.62 20.74 14.01
C GLY A 154 2.04 20.64 15.42
N ALA A 155 2.78 21.16 16.40
CA ALA A 155 2.57 20.93 17.83
C ALA A 155 1.44 21.78 18.43
N VAL A 156 0.22 21.53 17.99
CA VAL A 156 -1.04 22.06 18.53
C VAL A 156 -2.04 20.93 18.73
N TYR A 157 -3.02 21.13 19.62
CA TYR A 157 -4.00 20.06 19.89
C TYR A 157 -4.91 19.74 18.70
N ARG A 158 -5.23 20.75 17.88
CA ARG A 158 -6.08 20.57 16.67
C ARG A 158 -5.44 21.21 15.44
N PRO A 159 -4.46 20.53 14.82
CA PRO A 159 -3.94 20.99 13.53
C PRO A 159 -5.01 20.85 12.45
N GLY A 160 -4.98 21.74 11.45
CA GLY A 160 -5.94 21.71 10.35
C GLY A 160 -6.20 23.05 9.70
N ILE A 161 -7.30 23.10 8.99
CA ILE A 161 -7.75 24.27 8.24
C ILE A 161 -8.76 25.06 9.07
N TYR A 162 -8.59 26.36 9.10
CA TYR A 162 -9.41 27.30 9.83
C TYR A 162 -9.89 28.43 8.94
N GLN A 163 -10.92 29.12 9.39
CA GLN A 163 -11.53 30.25 8.69
C GLN A 163 -10.87 31.57 9.11
N LEU A 164 -10.29 32.28 8.16
CA LEU A 164 -9.93 33.70 8.35
C LEU A 164 -11.20 34.55 8.38
N ASN A 165 -11.44 35.27 9.48
CA ASN A 165 -12.56 36.19 9.63
C ASN A 165 -12.21 37.35 10.58
N GLY A 166 -13.15 38.22 10.88
CA GLY A 166 -12.93 39.39 11.77
C GLY A 166 -12.57 39.06 13.22
N LYS A 167 -12.81 37.82 13.67
CA LYS A 167 -12.48 37.34 15.02
C LYS A 167 -11.21 36.51 15.04
N LEU A 168 -10.94 35.74 14.01
CA LEU A 168 -9.79 34.87 13.86
C LEU A 168 -8.93 35.43 12.73
N ASN A 169 -8.02 36.31 13.07
CA ASN A 169 -7.17 37.02 12.11
C ASN A 169 -5.73 37.25 12.61
N THR A 170 -5.34 36.67 13.73
CA THR A 170 -3.97 36.78 14.25
C THR A 170 -3.43 35.40 14.66
N VAL A 171 -2.10 35.32 14.83
CA VAL A 171 -1.42 34.10 15.25
C VAL A 171 -1.93 33.60 16.60
N ARG A 172 -2.11 34.49 17.58
CA ARG A 172 -2.61 34.10 18.92
C ARG A 172 -4.00 33.50 18.86
N GLU A 173 -4.88 34.11 18.10
CA GLU A 173 -6.26 33.63 17.93
C GLU A 173 -6.31 32.29 17.22
N LEU A 174 -5.46 32.08 16.20
CA LEU A 174 -5.36 30.81 15.49
C LEU A 174 -4.86 29.69 16.40
N VAL A 175 -3.84 29.95 17.24
CA VAL A 175 -3.35 28.98 18.22
C VAL A 175 -4.43 28.65 19.25
N ASN A 176 -5.18 29.68 19.73
CA ASN A 176 -6.26 29.46 20.68
C ASN A 176 -7.41 28.65 20.07
N GLU A 177 -7.77 28.93 18.83
CA GLU A 177 -8.82 28.18 18.12
C GLU A 177 -8.39 26.72 17.86
N ALA A 178 -7.09 26.48 17.66
CA ALA A 178 -6.50 25.16 17.62
C ALA A 178 -6.39 24.48 19.00
N GLN A 179 -7.03 25.05 20.02
CA GLN A 179 -7.06 24.61 21.42
C GLN A 179 -5.70 24.64 22.13
N GLY A 180 -4.79 25.46 21.64
CA GLY A 180 -3.50 25.69 22.28
C GLY A 180 -2.38 24.79 21.75
N LEU A 181 -1.21 24.99 22.36
CA LEU A 181 0.02 24.28 22.05
C LEU A 181 0.10 22.96 22.81
N THR A 182 0.64 21.93 22.18
CA THR A 182 1.01 20.70 22.89
C THR A 182 2.25 20.91 23.74
N GLY A 183 2.48 20.03 24.73
CA GLY A 183 3.60 20.15 25.67
C GLY A 183 4.99 20.04 25.02
N ASP A 184 5.06 19.50 23.80
CA ASP A 184 6.26 19.33 23.01
C ASP A 184 6.49 20.46 21.99
N ALA A 185 5.67 21.53 22.01
CA ALA A 185 5.80 22.63 21.07
C ALA A 185 7.12 23.39 21.24
N PHE A 186 7.84 23.61 20.14
CA PHE A 186 9.03 24.44 20.13
C PHE A 186 8.64 25.93 20.07
N LEU A 187 8.68 26.58 21.23
CA LEU A 187 8.09 27.90 21.43
C LEU A 187 8.92 29.05 20.86
N ASN A 188 10.24 28.87 20.75
CA ASN A 188 11.15 29.98 20.40
C ASN A 188 11.09 30.37 18.94
N ARG A 189 10.68 29.44 18.07
CA ARG A 189 10.59 29.69 16.63
C ARG A 189 9.60 28.78 15.94
N ALA A 190 8.46 29.34 15.61
CA ALA A 190 7.54 28.78 14.63
C ALA A 190 7.75 29.49 13.28
N VAL A 191 7.09 28.98 12.26
CA VAL A 191 7.25 29.45 10.89
C VAL A 191 5.88 29.77 10.30
N LEU A 192 5.70 30.99 9.84
CA LEU A 192 4.52 31.37 9.09
C LEU A 192 4.89 31.41 7.59
N TYR A 193 4.28 30.56 6.81
CA TYR A 193 4.39 30.56 5.35
C TYR A 193 3.28 31.43 4.78
N ARG A 194 3.65 32.47 4.07
CA ARG A 194 2.73 33.41 3.41
C ARG A 194 2.95 33.42 1.91
N GLN A 195 1.89 33.27 1.15
CA GLN A 195 1.94 33.38 -0.29
C GLN A 195 1.80 34.85 -0.69
N ARG A 196 2.74 35.35 -1.49
CA ARG A 196 2.70 36.68 -2.09
C ARG A 196 1.79 36.70 -3.32
N GLU A 197 1.52 37.89 -3.85
CA GLU A 197 0.67 38.09 -5.04
C GLU A 197 1.24 37.39 -6.29
N ASP A 198 2.56 37.31 -6.41
CA ASP A 198 3.26 36.60 -7.49
C ASP A 198 3.34 35.08 -7.29
N LEU A 199 2.61 34.55 -6.31
CA LEU A 199 2.56 33.15 -5.91
C LEU A 199 3.85 32.60 -5.30
N THR A 200 4.87 33.41 -5.07
CA THR A 200 6.05 33.02 -4.30
C THR A 200 5.71 32.91 -2.81
N THR A 201 6.44 32.05 -2.11
CA THR A 201 6.23 31.83 -0.67
C THR A 201 7.25 32.64 0.13
N GLU A 202 6.79 33.42 1.06
CA GLU A 202 7.59 34.11 2.06
C GLU A 202 7.56 33.36 3.39
N VAL A 203 8.70 33.32 4.05
CA VAL A 203 8.84 32.72 5.38
C VAL A 203 8.98 33.80 6.42
N ILE A 204 8.05 33.85 7.36
CA ILE A 204 8.04 34.81 8.47
C ILE A 204 8.34 34.03 9.75
N PRO A 205 9.42 34.33 10.46
CA PRO A 205 9.72 33.72 11.75
C PRO A 205 8.74 34.22 12.81
N VAL A 206 8.29 33.32 13.66
CA VAL A 206 7.28 33.61 14.70
C VAL A 206 7.81 33.13 16.06
N ASP A 207 7.98 34.05 16.99
CA ASP A 207 8.20 33.72 18.40
C ASP A 207 6.85 33.48 19.07
N ILE A 208 6.46 32.21 19.11
CA ILE A 208 5.16 31.82 19.67
C ILE A 208 5.07 32.14 21.15
N LYS A 209 6.15 31.93 21.90
CA LYS A 209 6.18 32.25 23.34
C LYS A 209 5.88 33.71 23.57
N ALA A 210 6.64 34.60 22.94
CA ALA A 210 6.50 36.02 23.11
C ALA A 210 5.09 36.54 22.67
N ILE A 211 4.51 35.96 21.60
CA ILE A 211 3.16 36.30 21.17
C ILE A 211 2.12 35.83 22.19
N MET A 212 2.22 34.59 22.68
CA MET A 212 1.24 34.06 23.62
C MET A 212 1.31 34.75 24.98
N ASP A 213 2.53 35.07 25.45
CA ASP A 213 2.77 35.84 26.68
C ASP A 213 2.40 37.33 26.57
N GLY A 214 2.20 37.84 25.35
CA GLY A 214 1.86 39.23 25.09
C GLY A 214 3.06 40.18 25.14
N THR A 215 4.29 39.68 25.15
CA THR A 215 5.52 40.45 25.16
C THR A 215 5.99 40.87 23.78
N SER A 216 5.44 40.28 22.73
CA SER A 216 5.69 40.63 21.32
C SER A 216 4.39 41.01 20.61
N GLN A 217 4.53 41.78 19.55
CA GLN A 217 3.41 42.15 18.69
C GLN A 217 2.80 40.89 18.03
N ASN A 218 1.48 40.77 18.15
CA ASN A 218 0.75 39.70 17.51
C ASN A 218 0.72 39.90 16.00
N ILE A 219 0.99 38.83 15.23
CA ILE A 219 1.08 38.89 13.79
C ILE A 219 -0.31 38.74 13.18
N ILE A 220 -0.67 39.69 12.31
CA ILE A 220 -1.91 39.64 11.53
C ILE A 220 -1.75 38.60 10.40
N LEU A 221 -2.72 37.70 10.32
CA LEU A 221 -2.75 36.64 9.33
C LEU A 221 -3.40 37.11 8.02
N ALA A 222 -2.91 36.57 6.93
CA ALA A 222 -3.47 36.77 5.61
C ALA A 222 -4.07 35.46 5.08
N LYS A 223 -4.89 35.56 4.07
CA LYS A 223 -5.50 34.42 3.38
C LYS A 223 -4.43 33.45 2.88
N ASN A 224 -4.67 32.17 3.08
CA ASN A 224 -3.78 31.04 2.78
C ASN A 224 -2.49 30.97 3.60
N ASP A 225 -2.35 31.74 4.65
CA ASP A 225 -1.25 31.58 5.59
C ASP A 225 -1.24 30.20 6.21
N ILE A 226 -0.06 29.63 6.35
CA ILE A 226 0.19 28.34 7.02
C ILE A 226 1.12 28.60 8.19
N LEU A 227 0.63 28.43 9.41
CA LEU A 227 1.43 28.49 10.63
C LEU A 227 1.92 27.10 10.97
N TYR A 228 3.23 26.90 10.96
CA TYR A 228 3.86 25.66 11.38
C TYR A 228 4.58 25.83 12.72
N ILE A 229 4.16 25.07 13.70
CA ILE A 229 4.77 25.05 15.03
C ILE A 229 5.50 23.72 15.20
N PRO A 230 6.86 23.70 15.13
CA PRO A 230 7.60 22.47 15.27
C PRO A 230 7.43 21.84 16.65
N SER A 231 7.50 20.51 16.72
CA SER A 231 7.76 19.81 17.97
C SER A 231 9.25 19.87 18.30
N ILE A 232 9.60 19.92 19.59
CA ILE A 232 10.99 19.76 20.03
C ILE A 232 11.57 18.43 19.56
N HIS A 233 10.73 17.41 19.37
CA HIS A 233 11.11 16.10 18.90
C HIS A 233 11.43 16.06 17.39
N ASP A 234 10.90 17.00 16.62
CA ASP A 234 11.24 17.16 15.20
C ASP A 234 12.62 17.82 15.00
N LEU A 235 13.09 18.53 16.01
CA LEU A 235 14.34 19.31 15.96
C LEU A 235 15.52 18.58 16.63
N GLU A 236 15.25 17.58 17.44
CA GLU A 236 16.24 16.75 18.11
C GLU A 236 16.20 15.33 17.57
N ASP A 237 17.31 14.87 17.03
CA ASP A 237 17.51 13.47 16.73
C ASP A 237 17.71 12.71 18.07
N ARG A 238 16.61 12.20 18.62
CA ARG A 238 16.64 11.40 19.86
C ARG A 238 17.37 10.07 19.68
N GLY A 239 17.55 9.64 18.42
CA GLY A 239 18.14 8.37 18.08
C GLY A 239 17.29 7.18 18.49
N ASP A 240 17.69 6.04 17.96
CA ASP A 240 17.14 4.75 18.32
C ASP A 240 18.18 3.93 19.08
N VAL A 241 17.75 2.86 19.71
CA VAL A 241 18.58 1.79 20.23
C VAL A 241 18.32 0.53 19.38
N VAL A 242 19.37 -0.19 19.03
CA VAL A 242 19.25 -1.36 18.15
C VAL A 242 19.58 -2.62 18.94
N ILE A 243 18.79 -3.65 18.75
CA ILE A 243 19.06 -4.96 19.33
C ILE A 243 19.20 -6.03 18.26
N HIS A 244 20.28 -6.77 18.31
CA HIS A 244 20.64 -7.81 17.35
C HIS A 244 20.73 -9.18 18.03
N GLY A 245 20.58 -10.22 17.23
CA GLY A 245 20.87 -11.60 17.61
C GLY A 245 19.67 -12.36 18.17
N GLU A 246 19.88 -13.14 19.22
CA GLU A 246 18.93 -14.16 19.69
C GLU A 246 17.85 -13.57 20.63
N VAL A 247 17.08 -12.63 20.08
CA VAL A 247 15.83 -12.09 20.68
C VAL A 247 14.65 -12.39 19.77
N ALA A 248 13.45 -12.30 20.30
CA ALA A 248 12.24 -12.62 19.52
C ALA A 248 12.07 -11.68 18.31
N LYS A 249 12.35 -10.39 18.49
CA LYS A 249 12.22 -9.35 17.45
C LYS A 249 13.47 -8.47 17.45
N PRO A 250 14.56 -8.88 16.78
CA PRO A 250 15.72 -8.02 16.60
C PRO A 250 15.37 -6.89 15.65
N ASP A 251 15.48 -5.65 16.13
CA ASP A 251 15.07 -4.43 15.37
C ASP A 251 15.66 -3.18 16.03
N SER A 252 15.39 -2.03 15.41
CA SER A 252 15.60 -0.70 15.96
C SER A 252 14.37 -0.26 16.77
N TYR A 253 14.61 0.25 17.95
CA TYR A 253 13.57 0.73 18.87
C TYR A 253 13.79 2.19 19.24
N PRO A 254 12.74 3.01 19.29
CA PRO A 254 12.87 4.40 19.71
C PRO A 254 13.46 4.50 21.11
N TYR A 255 14.47 5.35 21.27
CA TYR A 255 15.05 5.61 22.58
C TYR A 255 14.07 6.36 23.48
N ALA A 256 13.99 5.94 24.73
CA ALA A 256 13.28 6.64 25.79
C ALA A 256 14.23 6.95 26.95
N ASP A 257 14.02 8.08 27.61
CA ASP A 257 14.83 8.46 28.77
C ASP A 257 14.76 7.39 29.87
N ASN A 258 15.90 7.07 30.45
CA ASN A 258 16.07 6.02 31.46
C ASN A 258 15.77 4.60 31.00
N MET A 259 15.72 4.35 29.69
CA MET A 259 15.57 3.00 29.16
C MET A 259 16.77 2.15 29.58
N THR A 260 16.51 1.01 30.20
CA THR A 260 17.53 0.05 30.61
C THR A 260 17.74 -1.04 29.55
N LEU A 261 18.82 -1.82 29.71
CA LEU A 261 19.06 -3.00 28.86
C LEU A 261 17.90 -4.01 28.97
N GLU A 262 17.37 -4.19 30.18
CA GLU A 262 16.24 -5.07 30.45
C GLU A 262 14.96 -4.60 29.73
N ASP A 263 14.68 -3.31 29.73
CA ASP A 263 13.52 -2.73 29.03
C ASP A 263 13.59 -3.00 27.53
N LEU A 264 14.77 -2.84 26.94
CA LEU A 264 14.97 -3.13 25.50
C LEU A 264 14.77 -4.61 25.18
N ILE A 265 15.29 -5.51 26.01
CA ILE A 265 15.10 -6.95 25.83
C ILE A 265 13.62 -7.33 25.92
N ILE A 266 12.89 -6.74 26.87
CA ILE A 266 11.44 -6.95 27.01
C ILE A 266 10.70 -6.44 25.79
N GLN A 267 11.03 -5.24 25.30
CA GLN A 267 10.42 -4.68 24.09
C GLN A 267 10.70 -5.54 22.84
N ALA A 268 11.88 -6.14 22.77
CA ALA A 268 12.24 -7.07 21.72
C ALA A 268 11.56 -8.45 21.85
N GLY A 269 10.65 -8.62 22.84
CA GLY A 269 9.89 -9.85 23.05
C GLY A 269 10.64 -10.94 23.80
N GLY A 270 11.74 -10.59 24.48
CA GLY A 270 12.57 -11.50 25.28
C GLY A 270 13.60 -12.29 24.47
N LEU A 271 14.34 -13.14 25.18
CA LEU A 271 15.39 -13.95 24.62
C LEU A 271 14.82 -15.21 23.94
N ARG A 272 15.46 -15.62 22.84
CA ARG A 272 15.23 -16.94 22.23
C ARG A 272 15.93 -18.03 23.03
N GLU A 273 15.50 -19.26 22.84
CA GLU A 273 16.11 -20.45 23.47
C GLU A 273 17.62 -20.57 23.19
N ALA A 274 18.04 -20.15 22.00
CA ALA A 274 19.44 -20.17 21.59
C ALA A 274 20.32 -19.07 22.19
N ALA A 275 19.72 -18.10 22.91
CA ALA A 275 20.42 -16.94 23.43
C ALA A 275 21.43 -17.33 24.54
N SER A 276 22.59 -16.68 24.51
CA SER A 276 23.53 -16.73 25.61
C SER A 276 23.11 -15.79 26.75
N VAL A 277 22.96 -16.32 27.96
CA VAL A 277 22.69 -15.52 29.15
C VAL A 277 23.97 -15.05 29.86
N VAL A 278 25.12 -15.55 29.44
CA VAL A 278 26.42 -15.18 30.05
C VAL A 278 27.10 -14.03 29.31
N ARG A 279 26.63 -13.68 28.13
CA ARG A 279 27.24 -12.61 27.33
C ARG A 279 26.22 -11.87 26.47
N VAL A 280 25.91 -10.67 26.89
CA VAL A 280 25.23 -9.66 26.09
C VAL A 280 26.12 -8.44 26.01
N ASP A 281 26.42 -7.99 24.79
CA ASP A 281 27.31 -6.88 24.55
C ASP A 281 26.48 -5.64 24.22
N VAL A 282 26.81 -4.51 24.83
CA VAL A 282 26.27 -3.19 24.49
C VAL A 282 27.40 -2.36 23.88
N SER A 283 27.28 -1.99 22.64
CA SER A 283 28.23 -1.12 21.95
C SER A 283 27.74 0.31 21.94
N ARG A 284 28.52 1.22 22.50
CA ARG A 284 28.20 2.65 22.58
C ARG A 284 29.21 3.43 21.77
N ARG A 285 28.75 4.19 20.77
CA ARG A 285 29.61 5.09 20.01
C ARG A 285 30.06 6.28 20.86
N ILE A 286 31.29 6.74 20.63
CA ILE A 286 31.78 7.97 21.23
C ILE A 286 31.35 9.13 20.35
N ARG A 287 30.60 10.05 20.94
CA ARG A 287 30.17 11.28 20.27
C ARG A 287 30.76 12.49 21.00
N ASN A 288 31.55 13.27 20.29
CA ASN A 288 31.99 14.56 20.78
C ASN A 288 31.74 15.65 19.71
N PRO A 289 30.54 16.28 19.73
CA PRO A 289 30.16 17.27 18.71
C PRO A 289 30.99 18.56 18.77
N HIS A 290 31.77 18.76 19.84
CA HIS A 290 32.65 19.92 20.01
C HIS A 290 34.10 19.62 19.62
N SER A 291 34.44 18.39 19.26
CA SER A 291 35.78 18.04 18.83
C SER A 291 36.03 18.52 17.39
N THR A 292 37.14 19.19 17.19
CA THR A 292 37.64 19.55 15.86
C THR A 292 38.73 18.59 15.36
N MET A 293 39.02 17.55 16.15
CA MET A 293 40.02 16.54 15.85
C MET A 293 39.37 15.18 15.65
N ASP A 294 39.88 14.41 14.75
CA ASP A 294 39.52 12.99 14.60
C ASP A 294 40.00 12.22 15.83
N ASN A 295 39.27 11.20 16.24
CA ASN A 295 39.56 10.42 17.44
C ASN A 295 39.72 8.95 17.04
N ASP A 296 40.85 8.35 17.42
CA ASP A 296 41.13 6.93 17.12
C ASP A 296 40.15 5.96 17.82
N THR A 297 39.53 6.41 18.93
CA THR A 297 38.54 5.62 19.66
C THR A 297 37.14 5.98 19.21
N ILE A 298 36.47 5.08 18.50
CA ILE A 298 35.16 5.30 17.91
C ILE A 298 34.00 4.77 18.76
N GLY A 299 34.27 3.88 19.71
CA GLY A 299 33.21 3.28 20.53
C GLY A 299 33.73 2.59 21.79
N ARG A 300 32.81 2.24 22.68
CA ARG A 300 33.03 1.43 23.89
C ARG A 300 32.05 0.27 23.89
N THR A 301 32.51 -0.88 24.36
CA THR A 301 31.69 -2.07 24.56
C THR A 301 31.56 -2.39 26.02
N TYR A 302 30.35 -2.61 26.47
CA TYR A 302 29.99 -3.10 27.79
C TYR A 302 29.47 -4.52 27.66
N THR A 303 29.95 -5.43 28.49
CA THR A 303 29.52 -6.84 28.46
C THR A 303 28.79 -7.16 29.74
N PHE A 304 27.64 -7.79 29.63
CA PHE A 304 26.76 -8.17 30.73
C PHE A 304 26.45 -9.66 30.66
N SER A 305 26.23 -10.25 31.83
CA SER A 305 25.53 -11.52 31.97
C SER A 305 24.12 -11.28 32.49
N LEU A 306 23.17 -12.10 32.03
CA LEU A 306 21.78 -12.05 32.43
C LEU A 306 21.47 -13.14 33.47
N LYS A 307 20.58 -12.82 34.39
CA LYS A 307 19.96 -13.76 35.32
C LYS A 307 18.54 -14.12 34.91
N GLU A 308 17.92 -15.04 35.61
CA GLU A 308 16.50 -15.32 35.46
C GLU A 308 15.66 -14.03 35.55
N GLY A 309 14.69 -13.87 34.64
CA GLY A 309 13.85 -12.69 34.54
C GLY A 309 14.49 -11.50 33.81
N PHE A 310 15.61 -11.73 33.08
CA PHE A 310 16.29 -10.70 32.26
C PHE A 310 16.97 -9.58 33.06
N VAL A 311 17.22 -9.79 34.33
CA VAL A 311 17.94 -8.82 35.18
C VAL A 311 19.43 -8.93 34.89
N VAL A 312 20.08 -7.78 34.67
CA VAL A 312 21.54 -7.71 34.41
C VAL A 312 22.30 -8.04 35.70
N ASP A 313 23.19 -9.01 35.62
CA ASP A 313 24.04 -9.40 36.76
C ASP A 313 25.21 -8.40 36.94
N GLY A 314 25.40 -7.93 38.17
CA GLY A 314 26.51 -7.06 38.57
C GLY A 314 26.26 -5.54 38.41
N THR A 315 25.45 -5.09 37.49
CA THR A 315 25.07 -3.68 37.33
C THR A 315 23.59 -3.57 36.96
N PRO A 316 22.69 -3.80 37.93
CA PRO A 316 21.26 -3.67 37.70
C PRO A 316 20.93 -2.24 37.25
N GLY A 317 20.06 -2.11 36.22
CA GLY A 317 19.62 -0.85 35.71
C GLY A 317 20.65 -0.10 34.86
N PHE A 318 21.45 -0.80 34.08
CA PHE A 318 22.30 -0.12 33.07
C PHE A 318 21.46 0.65 32.08
N VAL A 319 21.59 1.97 32.12
CA VAL A 319 20.83 2.89 31.27
C VAL A 319 21.49 2.97 29.90
N LEU A 320 20.70 2.66 28.89
CA LEU A 320 21.08 2.82 27.49
C LEU A 320 21.16 4.30 27.11
N GLN A 321 21.89 4.59 26.07
CA GLN A 321 21.97 5.91 25.45
C GLN A 321 21.48 5.82 23.99
N PRO A 322 21.05 6.94 23.39
CA PRO A 322 20.73 6.98 21.96
C PRO A 322 21.85 6.39 21.13
N TYR A 323 21.47 5.56 20.16
CA TYR A 323 22.36 4.84 19.23
C TYR A 323 23.19 3.73 19.87
N ASP A 324 22.90 3.30 21.08
CA ASP A 324 23.49 2.07 21.59
C ASP A 324 23.02 0.87 20.76
N GLU A 325 23.94 -0.03 20.50
CA GLU A 325 23.65 -1.30 19.82
C GLU A 325 23.87 -2.46 20.80
N VAL A 326 22.85 -3.28 20.96
CA VAL A 326 22.85 -4.44 21.84
C VAL A 326 22.97 -5.72 21.02
N TYR A 327 23.90 -6.58 21.39
CA TYR A 327 24.15 -7.85 20.74
C TYR A 327 23.91 -9.02 21.69
N VAL A 328 22.79 -9.72 21.48
CA VAL A 328 22.50 -10.96 22.20
C VAL A 328 23.09 -12.13 21.40
N ARG A 329 24.19 -12.68 21.92
CA ARG A 329 24.92 -13.73 21.21
C ARG A 329 24.20 -15.07 21.34
N ARG A 330 24.40 -15.93 20.35
CA ARG A 330 23.95 -17.32 20.43
C ARG A 330 24.84 -18.08 21.42
N SER A 331 24.23 -18.91 22.26
CA SER A 331 24.97 -19.79 23.18
C SER A 331 25.79 -20.78 22.40
N PRO A 332 27.12 -20.90 22.67
CA PRO A 332 27.95 -21.91 22.05
C PRO A 332 27.51 -23.35 22.35
N GLY A 333 26.87 -23.55 23.51
CA GLY A 333 26.33 -24.84 23.92
C GLY A 333 24.96 -25.19 23.37
N TYR A 334 24.29 -24.21 22.67
CA TYR A 334 22.96 -24.47 22.13
C TYR A 334 23.05 -25.32 20.86
N GLN A 335 22.26 -26.36 20.84
CA GLN A 335 22.07 -27.23 19.68
C GLN A 335 20.58 -27.40 19.44
N ALA A 336 20.13 -27.04 18.23
CA ALA A 336 18.77 -27.36 17.82
C ALA A 336 18.58 -28.85 17.72
N GLN A 337 17.40 -29.33 18.03
CA GLN A 337 17.03 -30.73 17.84
C GLN A 337 17.19 -31.09 16.37
N GLN A 338 17.95 -32.17 16.13
CA GLN A 338 18.14 -32.73 14.80
C GLN A 338 17.35 -34.03 14.68
N ASN A 339 16.71 -34.22 13.53
CA ASN A 339 15.86 -35.38 13.29
C ASN A 339 16.34 -36.17 12.07
N VAL A 340 16.15 -37.48 12.13
CA VAL A 340 16.33 -38.42 11.04
C VAL A 340 15.06 -39.26 10.91
N ALA A 341 14.81 -39.86 9.76
CA ALA A 341 13.64 -40.69 9.57
C ALA A 341 13.97 -42.06 9.03
N VAL A 342 13.13 -43.03 9.35
CA VAL A 342 13.17 -44.36 8.77
C VAL A 342 11.81 -44.81 8.32
N GLU A 343 11.74 -45.34 7.11
CA GLU A 343 10.52 -45.73 6.43
C GLU A 343 10.61 -47.13 5.81
N GLY A 344 9.45 -47.69 5.45
CA GLY A 344 9.36 -49.00 4.82
C GLY A 344 9.25 -50.15 5.82
N GLU A 345 9.99 -51.24 5.58
CA GLU A 345 9.90 -52.48 6.38
C GLU A 345 10.66 -52.39 7.69
N ILE A 346 10.19 -51.53 8.57
CA ILE A 346 10.69 -51.29 9.94
C ILE A 346 9.54 -51.42 10.93
N LEU A 347 9.79 -51.79 12.18
CA LEU A 347 8.69 -51.99 13.16
C LEU A 347 7.99 -50.66 13.51
N PHE A 348 8.74 -49.63 13.79
CA PHE A 348 8.19 -48.29 14.11
C PHE A 348 8.81 -47.27 13.16
N GLY A 349 8.19 -47.13 11.97
CA GLY A 349 8.56 -46.10 10.99
C GLY A 349 8.21 -44.69 11.45
N GLY A 350 8.97 -43.73 10.99
CA GLY A 350 8.75 -42.30 11.26
C GLY A 350 10.02 -41.54 11.59
N SER A 351 9.85 -40.36 12.15
CA SER A 351 10.94 -39.43 12.49
C SER A 351 11.45 -39.67 13.90
N TYR A 352 12.75 -39.64 14.06
CA TYR A 352 13.47 -39.85 15.33
C TYR A 352 14.42 -38.69 15.60
N ALA A 353 14.38 -38.17 16.82
CA ALA A 353 15.36 -37.18 17.27
C ALA A 353 16.74 -37.83 17.45
N MET A 354 17.75 -37.14 16.92
CA MET A 354 19.15 -37.55 17.17
C MET A 354 19.53 -37.15 18.59
N THR A 355 20.17 -38.10 19.28
CA THR A 355 20.67 -37.91 20.65
C THR A 355 22.16 -37.62 20.70
N SER A 356 22.88 -37.84 19.61
CA SER A 356 24.31 -37.60 19.45
C SER A 356 24.62 -37.17 18.02
N ARG A 357 25.67 -36.34 17.86
CA ARG A 357 26.21 -36.01 16.52
C ARG A 357 26.88 -37.20 15.82
N GLU A 358 27.21 -38.23 16.55
CA GLU A 358 27.83 -39.44 16.05
C GLU A 358 26.83 -40.60 15.94
N GLU A 359 25.54 -40.29 16.00
CA GLU A 359 24.49 -41.30 15.85
C GLU A 359 24.60 -42.00 14.49
N ARG A 360 24.50 -43.30 14.51
CA ARG A 360 24.77 -44.13 13.35
C ARG A 360 23.50 -44.83 12.84
N LEU A 361 23.61 -45.39 11.66
CA LEU A 361 22.52 -46.11 11.00
C LEU A 361 21.98 -47.25 11.88
N SER A 362 22.84 -48.03 12.53
CA SER A 362 22.45 -49.11 13.46
C SER A 362 21.70 -48.58 14.69
N ASP A 363 22.02 -47.37 15.17
CA ASP A 363 21.35 -46.76 16.31
C ASP A 363 19.92 -46.37 15.95
N LEU A 364 19.69 -45.78 14.77
CA LEU A 364 18.37 -45.44 14.27
C LEU A 364 17.49 -46.68 14.13
N ILE A 365 18.01 -47.74 13.50
CA ILE A 365 17.25 -48.97 13.31
C ILE A 365 16.90 -49.63 14.66
N ARG A 366 17.81 -49.57 15.64
CA ARG A 366 17.55 -50.04 17.01
C ARG A 366 16.45 -49.21 17.69
N LYS A 367 16.50 -47.89 17.58
CA LYS A 367 15.45 -47.01 18.10
C LYS A 367 14.08 -47.31 17.48
N ALA A 368 14.06 -47.64 16.20
CA ALA A 368 12.86 -47.99 15.46
C ALA A 368 12.37 -49.43 15.68
N GLY A 369 12.96 -50.13 16.63
CA GLY A 369 12.56 -51.48 17.04
C GLY A 369 13.08 -52.61 16.14
N GLY A 370 13.91 -52.32 15.14
CA GLY A 370 14.43 -53.29 14.18
C GLY A 370 13.56 -53.43 12.92
N SER A 371 14.11 -54.11 11.93
CA SER A 371 13.45 -54.39 10.66
C SER A 371 12.36 -55.47 10.80
N THR A 372 11.36 -55.44 9.93
CA THR A 372 10.35 -56.52 9.85
C THR A 372 10.92 -57.79 9.23
N LYS A 373 10.18 -58.89 9.33
CA LYS A 373 10.56 -60.17 8.71
C LYS A 373 10.57 -60.10 7.17
N ASN A 374 9.91 -59.14 6.58
CA ASN A 374 9.81 -58.94 5.13
C ASN A 374 10.79 -57.91 4.59
N ALA A 375 11.70 -57.41 5.44
CA ALA A 375 12.63 -56.36 5.07
C ALA A 375 13.74 -56.89 4.14
N TYR A 376 13.95 -56.17 3.02
CA TYR A 376 15.09 -56.41 2.14
C TYR A 376 16.25 -55.45 2.48
N LEU A 377 17.10 -55.87 3.41
CA LEU A 377 18.17 -55.02 3.97
C LEU A 377 19.21 -54.57 2.93
N ARG A 378 19.49 -55.43 1.92
CA ARG A 378 20.43 -55.10 0.83
C ARG A 378 19.89 -54.06 -0.15
N GLY A 379 18.58 -53.90 -0.18
CA GLY A 379 17.90 -52.88 -1.00
C GLY A 379 17.67 -51.56 -0.28
N ALA A 380 18.10 -51.43 0.97
CA ALA A 380 17.92 -50.21 1.75
C ALA A 380 18.65 -49.02 1.11
N LYS A 381 18.02 -47.86 1.18
CA LYS A 381 18.54 -46.59 0.63
C LYS A 381 18.55 -45.52 1.71
N LEU A 382 19.57 -44.68 1.68
CA LEU A 382 19.64 -43.48 2.48
C LEU A 382 19.55 -42.27 1.57
N THR A 383 18.55 -41.43 1.80
CA THR A 383 18.42 -40.15 1.13
C THR A 383 18.93 -39.05 2.08
N ARG A 384 19.84 -38.23 1.59
CA ARG A 384 20.51 -37.17 2.36
C ARG A 384 20.30 -35.82 1.74
N VAL A 385 20.11 -34.83 2.59
CA VAL A 385 20.02 -33.43 2.15
C VAL A 385 21.42 -32.95 1.77
N ALA A 386 21.55 -32.36 0.57
CA ALA A 386 22.82 -31.84 0.09
C ALA A 386 23.13 -30.50 0.81
N THR A 387 24.32 -30.38 1.34
CA THR A 387 24.84 -29.10 1.85
C THR A 387 25.13 -28.15 0.68
N GLU A 388 25.15 -26.84 0.91
CA GLU A 388 25.49 -25.86 -0.12
C GLU A 388 26.85 -26.14 -0.80
N GLY A 389 27.83 -26.60 -0.04
CA GLY A 389 29.13 -27.01 -0.59
C GLY A 389 29.07 -28.28 -1.45
N GLU A 390 28.18 -29.21 -1.14
CA GLU A 390 27.94 -30.43 -1.92
C GLU A 390 27.17 -30.10 -3.19
N LYS A 391 26.15 -29.27 -3.12
CA LYS A 391 25.41 -28.75 -4.29
C LYS A 391 26.34 -28.06 -5.28
N LYS A 392 27.18 -27.15 -4.79
CA LYS A 392 28.15 -26.44 -5.63
C LYS A 392 29.13 -27.39 -6.33
N ARG A 393 29.62 -28.40 -5.62
CA ARG A 393 30.49 -29.44 -6.23
C ARG A 393 29.74 -30.25 -7.29
N MET A 394 28.47 -30.61 -7.05
CA MET A 394 27.64 -31.31 -8.02
C MET A 394 27.40 -30.44 -9.26
N GLU A 395 27.11 -29.15 -9.07
CA GLU A 395 26.98 -28.18 -10.19
C GLU A 395 28.28 -28.08 -10.99
N ASP A 396 29.44 -28.00 -10.34
CA ASP A 396 30.73 -27.91 -11.01
C ASP A 396 31.03 -29.17 -11.82
N VAL A 397 30.72 -30.35 -11.27
CA VAL A 397 30.87 -31.64 -11.99
C VAL A 397 29.93 -31.71 -13.19
N LEU A 398 28.67 -31.31 -13.02
CA LEU A 398 27.72 -31.30 -14.13
C LEU A 398 28.13 -30.31 -15.21
N ARG A 399 28.67 -29.14 -14.86
CA ARG A 399 29.24 -28.18 -15.81
C ARG A 399 30.46 -28.72 -16.54
N LEU A 400 31.31 -29.46 -15.86
CA LEU A 400 32.46 -30.10 -16.51
C LEU A 400 32.02 -31.19 -17.47
N MET A 401 31.03 -32.02 -17.10
CA MET A 401 30.48 -33.05 -17.98
C MET A 401 29.75 -32.45 -19.20
N SER A 402 29.00 -31.34 -19.02
CA SER A 402 28.32 -30.66 -20.10
C SER A 402 29.29 -30.05 -21.12
N ARG A 403 30.45 -29.52 -20.66
CA ARG A 403 31.51 -29.02 -21.56
C ARG A 403 32.13 -30.12 -22.42
N GLN A 404 32.14 -31.38 -21.96
CA GLN A 404 32.64 -32.54 -22.74
C GLN A 404 31.63 -33.00 -23.81
N LEU A 405 30.34 -32.63 -23.68
CA LEU A 405 29.26 -33.03 -24.60
C LEU A 405 29.00 -32.08 -25.76
N GLY A 406 29.70 -30.93 -25.84
CA GLY A 406 29.69 -30.02 -26.99
C GLY A 406 28.89 -28.70 -26.72
N GLU A 407 29.47 -27.59 -27.19
CA GLU A 407 28.98 -26.20 -26.97
C GLU A 407 27.58 -25.89 -27.52
N ALA A 408 27.03 -26.73 -28.38
CA ALA A 408 25.73 -26.50 -29.05
C ALA A 408 24.50 -26.74 -28.14
N MET A 409 24.66 -27.31 -26.94
CA MET A 409 23.57 -27.55 -26.00
C MET A 409 23.62 -26.68 -24.72
N MET A 410 24.56 -25.76 -24.63
CA MET A 410 24.81 -25.02 -23.38
C MET A 410 23.79 -23.93 -23.05
N ASP A 411 23.06 -23.40 -24.04
CA ASP A 411 22.13 -22.27 -23.82
C ASP A 411 20.73 -22.68 -23.30
N SER A 412 20.46 -23.98 -23.18
CA SER A 412 19.14 -24.48 -22.78
C SER A 412 19.14 -25.45 -21.60
N LEU A 413 20.29 -25.75 -20.98
CA LEU A 413 20.37 -26.63 -19.80
C LEU A 413 20.34 -25.80 -18.52
N ASP A 414 19.15 -25.68 -17.97
CA ASP A 414 18.94 -25.27 -16.57
C ASP A 414 19.44 -26.42 -15.69
N ILE A 415 20.68 -26.31 -15.21
CA ILE A 415 21.30 -27.33 -14.38
C ILE A 415 20.68 -27.24 -12.98
N HIS A 416 19.61 -27.99 -12.77
CA HIS A 416 18.96 -28.10 -11.46
C HIS A 416 19.60 -29.26 -10.69
N VAL A 417 20.29 -28.93 -9.62
CA VAL A 417 20.79 -29.92 -8.67
C VAL A 417 19.69 -30.19 -7.65
N GLU A 418 19.31 -31.46 -7.51
CA GLU A 418 18.32 -31.85 -6.51
C GLU A 418 18.83 -31.57 -5.09
N ASP A 419 17.93 -31.13 -4.22
CA ASP A 419 18.23 -30.83 -2.82
C ASP A 419 18.60 -32.08 -2.02
N HIS A 420 18.33 -33.28 -2.58
CA HIS A 420 18.57 -34.59 -1.94
C HIS A 420 19.33 -35.50 -2.88
N PHE A 421 20.20 -36.29 -2.32
CA PHE A 421 20.90 -37.32 -3.06
C PHE A 421 20.91 -38.66 -2.31
N THR A 422 21.01 -39.73 -3.07
CA THR A 422 21.07 -41.09 -2.49
C THR A 422 22.49 -41.44 -2.11
N VAL A 423 22.66 -41.83 -0.86
CA VAL A 423 23.93 -42.42 -0.35
C VAL A 423 23.80 -43.94 -0.38
N GLY A 424 24.74 -44.60 -1.01
CA GLY A 424 24.82 -46.06 -0.99
C GLY A 424 25.12 -46.55 0.41
N ILE A 425 24.27 -47.43 0.94
CA ILE A 425 24.45 -48.07 2.27
C ILE A 425 24.41 -49.58 2.15
N ASP A 426 25.12 -50.22 3.05
CA ASP A 426 25.04 -51.67 3.26
C ASP A 426 24.45 -51.90 4.66
N LEU A 427 23.12 -51.86 4.75
CA LEU A 427 22.43 -51.97 6.03
C LEU A 427 22.63 -53.31 6.71
N GLU A 428 22.79 -54.40 5.95
CA GLU A 428 23.05 -55.74 6.48
C GLU A 428 24.39 -55.77 7.24
N LYS A 429 25.45 -55.21 6.62
CA LYS A 429 26.77 -55.14 7.27
C LYS A 429 26.79 -54.16 8.44
N ALA A 430 26.08 -53.03 8.32
CA ALA A 430 25.98 -52.03 9.39
C ALA A 430 25.37 -52.65 10.66
N LEU A 431 24.30 -53.41 10.51
CA LEU A 431 23.63 -54.06 11.63
C LEU A 431 24.42 -55.24 12.19
N ALA A 432 25.19 -55.98 11.34
CA ALA A 432 26.05 -57.08 11.79
C ALA A 432 27.27 -56.58 12.55
N ASN A 433 27.80 -55.40 12.20
CA ASN A 433 28.98 -54.81 12.81
C ASN A 433 28.77 -53.33 13.16
N PRO A 434 28.04 -53.05 14.24
CA PRO A 434 27.82 -51.66 14.68
C PRO A 434 29.14 -50.94 14.94
N GLY A 435 29.25 -49.69 14.48
CA GLY A 435 30.47 -48.89 14.59
C GLY A 435 31.49 -49.10 13.48
N SER A 436 31.23 -50.00 12.53
CA SER A 436 32.10 -50.21 11.36
C SER A 436 31.99 -49.10 10.34
N MET A 437 32.81 -49.13 9.29
CA MET A 437 32.72 -48.19 8.17
C MET A 437 31.40 -48.29 7.39
N ALA A 438 30.75 -49.46 7.41
CA ALA A 438 29.42 -49.65 6.81
C ALA A 438 28.30 -49.03 7.63
N ASP A 439 28.52 -48.87 8.94
CA ASP A 439 27.59 -48.22 9.87
C ASP A 439 27.83 -46.70 9.89
N ILE A 440 27.39 -46.03 8.85
CA ILE A 440 27.66 -44.63 8.63
C ILE A 440 26.97 -43.72 9.67
N VAL A 441 27.60 -42.58 9.91
CA VAL A 441 27.07 -41.54 10.77
C VAL A 441 25.93 -40.80 10.02
N LEU A 442 24.82 -40.66 10.70
CA LEU A 442 23.65 -39.98 10.18
C LEU A 442 23.79 -38.43 10.29
N ARG A 443 23.09 -37.74 9.43
CA ARG A 443 22.97 -36.26 9.43
C ARG A 443 21.53 -35.88 9.56
N GLU A 444 21.30 -34.65 10.03
CA GLU A 444 19.96 -34.06 10.06
C GLU A 444 19.27 -34.16 8.70
N GLY A 445 18.02 -34.59 8.69
CA GLY A 445 17.22 -34.75 7.48
C GLY A 445 17.49 -36.06 6.72
N ASP A 446 18.38 -36.93 7.18
CA ASP A 446 18.57 -38.23 6.56
C ASP A 446 17.31 -39.09 6.66
N VAL A 447 16.94 -39.71 5.56
CA VAL A 447 15.79 -40.62 5.47
C VAL A 447 16.31 -42.00 5.01
N VAL A 448 16.09 -43.00 5.84
CA VAL A 448 16.44 -44.42 5.53
C VAL A 448 15.17 -45.11 5.05
N PHE A 449 15.17 -45.62 3.85
CA PHE A 449 14.07 -46.44 3.32
C PHE A 449 14.47 -47.87 3.18
N ILE A 450 13.68 -48.78 3.78
CA ILE A 450 13.91 -50.23 3.74
C ILE A 450 12.79 -50.85 2.91
N PRO A 451 13.10 -51.37 1.70
CA PRO A 451 12.08 -51.97 0.85
C PRO A 451 11.68 -53.37 1.35
N LYS A 452 10.55 -53.82 0.86
CA LYS A 452 10.05 -55.20 1.07
C LYS A 452 10.85 -56.18 0.22
N SER A 453 11.12 -57.37 0.76
CA SER A 453 11.73 -58.49 0.05
C SER A 453 10.80 -59.11 -1.00
#